data_660d40ccb7baf660c97c7c2f6f27f3f8
#
_entry.id   660d40ccb7baf660c97c7c2f6f27f3f8
#
_cell.length_a   1.000
_cell.length_b   1.000
_cell.length_c   1.000
_cell.angle_alpha   90.00
_cell.angle_beta   90.00
_cell.angle_gamma   90.00
#
_symmetry.space_group_name_H-M   'P 1'
#
loop_
_entity.id
_entity.type
_entity.pdbx_description
1 polymer ?
#
loop_
_entity_poly.entity_id
_entity_poly.type
_entity_poly.pdbx_seq_one_letter_code
_entity_poly.pdbx_strand_id
1 'polypeptide(L)'
;EAQVQIKDHIYTLMDFHVFYTLDQQSQTFQCQVYCPGYSLIDNEENKREMSMYLMELAIGQTLYEAYIGSVTFTDQPPKESQAFCPLADFYEAIMTVVERDHWKTYRSPLEIYSVYQPFQDFAHDSLRRDMKIIFTTHPLLAEETLGSGSDVLLDLKAKDGEYGYMYYANPYNGKDDALLRQEISRQLDKAMSSLHAGQVVGGAMGKSYSYIDWIVYDRSKFLKAFEQLKKQLDDKVELHYQAFGIEEESRGMQVTQISDPDTDETEKD
;
A
#
# COMPACT_ATOMS: atom_id res chain seq x y z
N GLU A 1 12.96 9.28 -18.21
CA GLU A 1 12.23 8.17 -18.86
C GLU A 1 13.00 6.88 -18.60
N ALA A 2 12.32 5.86 -18.04
CA ALA A 2 12.98 4.60 -17.67
C ALA A 2 13.49 3.89 -18.93
N GLN A 3 14.75 3.46 -18.89
CA GLN A 3 15.43 2.78 -20.00
C GLN A 3 15.98 1.45 -19.54
N VAL A 4 15.89 0.46 -20.40
CA VAL A 4 16.43 -0.90 -20.18
C VAL A 4 17.40 -1.24 -21.30
N GLN A 5 18.60 -1.66 -20.95
CA GLN A 5 19.57 -2.16 -21.90
C GLN A 5 19.47 -3.70 -21.99
N ILE A 6 19.19 -4.21 -23.19
CA ILE A 6 19.23 -5.63 -23.50
C ILE A 6 20.31 -5.84 -24.55
N LYS A 7 21.43 -6.45 -24.17
CA LYS A 7 22.66 -6.53 -24.98
C LYS A 7 23.10 -5.12 -25.45
N ASP A 8 23.13 -4.89 -26.76
CA ASP A 8 23.58 -3.64 -27.37
C ASP A 8 22.42 -2.67 -27.71
N HIS A 9 21.21 -2.99 -27.29
CA HIS A 9 20.00 -2.19 -27.57
C HIS A 9 19.44 -1.57 -26.31
N ILE A 10 18.98 -0.34 -26.42
CA ILE A 10 18.28 0.41 -25.35
C ILE A 10 16.80 0.44 -25.70
N TYR A 11 15.96 0.03 -24.76
CA TYR A 11 14.51 0.04 -24.85
C TYR A 11 13.92 0.96 -23.79
N THR A 12 12.82 1.62 -24.14
CA THR A 12 12.02 2.45 -23.25
C THR A 12 10.73 1.73 -22.88
N LEU A 13 9.95 2.24 -21.92
CA LEU A 13 8.64 1.67 -21.61
C LEU A 13 7.66 1.68 -22.79
N MET A 14 7.91 2.53 -23.82
CA MET A 14 7.12 2.56 -25.07
C MET A 14 7.40 1.37 -25.98
N ASP A 15 8.55 0.72 -25.84
CA ASP A 15 8.93 -0.46 -26.64
C ASP A 15 8.36 -1.76 -26.05
N PHE A 16 7.92 -1.72 -24.79
CA PHE A 16 7.24 -2.81 -24.13
C PHE A 16 5.74 -2.68 -24.31
N HIS A 17 5.09 -3.77 -24.68
CA HIS A 17 3.64 -3.82 -24.88
C HIS A 17 3.00 -4.80 -23.91
N VAL A 18 1.89 -4.39 -23.32
CA VAL A 18 1.11 -5.22 -22.39
C VAL A 18 -0.14 -5.70 -23.09
N PHE A 19 -0.27 -7.01 -23.20
CA PHE A 19 -1.55 -7.66 -23.52
C PHE A 19 -2.24 -7.98 -22.22
N TYR A 20 -3.55 -7.79 -22.15
CA TYR A 20 -4.27 -8.11 -20.94
C TYR A 20 -5.66 -8.66 -21.21
N THR A 21 -6.10 -9.48 -20.29
CA THR A 21 -7.48 -9.89 -20.13
C THR A 21 -7.95 -9.51 -18.73
N LEU A 22 -9.26 -9.30 -18.59
CA LEU A 22 -9.84 -8.86 -17.32
C LEU A 22 -10.49 -10.05 -16.63
N ASP A 23 -10.12 -10.27 -15.38
CA ASP A 23 -10.88 -11.11 -14.46
C ASP A 23 -11.83 -10.21 -13.67
N GLN A 24 -13.10 -10.22 -14.05
CA GLN A 24 -14.14 -9.39 -13.43
C GLN A 24 -14.47 -9.84 -12.00
N GLN A 25 -14.27 -11.10 -11.67
CA GLN A 25 -14.56 -11.62 -10.34
C GLN A 25 -13.53 -11.14 -9.32
N SER A 26 -12.26 -11.25 -9.65
CA SER A 26 -11.16 -10.78 -8.81
C SER A 26 -10.85 -9.30 -9.01
N GLN A 27 -11.43 -8.65 -10.04
CA GLN A 27 -11.13 -7.28 -10.45
C GLN A 27 -9.65 -7.07 -10.72
N THR A 28 -9.03 -7.97 -11.51
CA THR A 28 -7.61 -7.95 -11.83
C THR A 28 -7.35 -8.11 -13.32
N PHE A 29 -6.18 -7.61 -13.73
CA PHE A 29 -5.62 -7.78 -15.05
C PHE A 29 -4.73 -9.04 -15.05
N GLN A 30 -4.93 -9.90 -16.04
CA GLN A 30 -4.02 -11.00 -16.37
C GLN A 30 -3.14 -10.52 -17.52
N CYS A 31 -1.88 -10.26 -17.24
CA CYS A 31 -0.99 -9.54 -18.15
C CYS A 31 0.04 -10.43 -18.80
N GLN A 32 0.34 -10.12 -20.07
CA GLN A 32 1.45 -10.72 -20.80
C GLN A 32 2.26 -9.60 -21.46
N VAL A 33 3.54 -9.50 -21.11
CA VAL A 33 4.44 -8.45 -21.61
C VAL A 33 5.22 -8.93 -22.83
N TYR A 34 5.30 -8.10 -23.86
CA TYR A 34 6.10 -8.31 -25.05
C TYR A 34 7.14 -7.18 -25.19
N CYS A 35 8.32 -7.55 -25.60
CA CYS A 35 9.35 -6.62 -26.08
C CYS A 35 10.13 -7.30 -27.21
N PRO A 36 10.48 -6.59 -28.31
CA PRO A 36 11.33 -7.13 -29.37
C PRO A 36 12.66 -7.68 -28.84
N GLY A 37 13.19 -7.06 -27.78
CA GLY A 37 14.44 -7.46 -27.13
C GLY A 37 14.39 -8.82 -26.42
N TYR A 38 13.20 -9.36 -26.14
CA TYR A 38 13.08 -10.66 -25.45
C TYR A 38 13.67 -11.84 -26.24
N SER A 39 13.66 -11.76 -27.56
CA SER A 39 14.34 -12.75 -28.41
C SER A 39 15.86 -12.82 -28.20
N LEU A 40 16.45 -11.76 -27.59
CA LEU A 40 17.88 -11.67 -27.30
C LEU A 40 18.23 -12.21 -25.89
N ILE A 41 17.25 -12.54 -25.07
CA ILE A 41 17.42 -13.06 -23.72
C ILE A 41 17.16 -14.57 -23.75
N ASP A 42 18.18 -15.36 -23.42
CA ASP A 42 18.09 -16.82 -23.45
C ASP A 42 17.39 -17.42 -22.22
N ASN A 43 17.37 -16.68 -21.09
CA ASN A 43 16.80 -17.14 -19.83
C ASN A 43 15.35 -16.64 -19.67
N GLU A 44 14.39 -17.57 -19.62
CA GLU A 44 12.97 -17.26 -19.45
C GLU A 44 12.65 -16.63 -18.09
N GLU A 45 13.36 -17.03 -17.03
CA GLU A 45 13.21 -16.42 -15.71
C GLU A 45 13.57 -14.94 -15.73
N ASN A 46 14.68 -14.58 -16.39
CA ASN A 46 15.08 -13.18 -16.53
C ASN A 46 14.04 -12.35 -17.32
N LYS A 47 13.40 -12.92 -18.34
CA LYS A 47 12.30 -12.26 -19.08
C LYS A 47 11.11 -12.01 -18.16
N ARG A 48 10.76 -12.99 -17.34
CA ARG A 48 9.65 -12.91 -16.40
C ARG A 48 9.93 -11.87 -15.31
N GLU A 49 11.07 -11.93 -14.67
CA GLU A 49 11.47 -10.97 -13.63
C GLU A 49 11.52 -9.54 -14.18
N MET A 50 12.10 -9.36 -15.36
CA MET A 50 12.11 -8.07 -16.06
C MET A 50 10.69 -7.56 -16.34
N SER A 51 9.80 -8.43 -16.83
CA SER A 51 8.41 -8.07 -17.11
C SER A 51 7.67 -7.62 -15.84
N MET A 52 7.88 -8.33 -14.73
CA MET A 52 7.29 -7.98 -13.43
C MET A 52 7.84 -6.66 -12.92
N TYR A 53 9.16 -6.49 -12.92
CA TYR A 53 9.82 -5.27 -12.46
C TYR A 53 9.41 -4.04 -13.26
N LEU A 54 9.38 -4.15 -14.60
CA LEU A 54 8.99 -3.02 -15.45
C LEU A 54 7.50 -2.69 -15.33
N MET A 55 6.66 -3.69 -15.12
CA MET A 55 5.25 -3.48 -14.83
C MET A 55 5.07 -2.67 -13.54
N GLU A 56 5.74 -3.10 -12.46
CA GLU A 56 5.72 -2.40 -11.18
C GLU A 56 6.27 -0.97 -11.29
N LEU A 57 7.35 -0.79 -12.05
CA LEU A 57 7.92 0.54 -12.32
C LEU A 57 6.97 1.45 -13.09
N ALA A 58 6.21 0.90 -14.06
CA ALA A 58 5.33 1.69 -14.91
C ALA A 58 4.04 2.14 -14.20
N ILE A 59 3.50 1.31 -13.31
CA ILE A 59 2.20 1.58 -12.67
C ILE A 59 2.29 1.82 -11.17
N GLY A 60 3.46 1.65 -10.59
CA GLY A 60 3.70 1.73 -9.15
C GLY A 60 3.24 0.49 -8.38
N GLN A 61 3.93 0.20 -7.27
CA GLN A 61 3.70 -0.97 -6.44
C GLN A 61 2.24 -1.08 -5.97
N THR A 62 1.63 0.03 -5.63
CA THR A 62 0.25 0.08 -5.13
C THR A 62 -0.76 -0.45 -6.13
N LEU A 63 -0.71 0.03 -7.38
CA LEU A 63 -1.62 -0.45 -8.43
C LEU A 63 -1.25 -1.86 -8.89
N TYR A 64 0.05 -2.19 -8.89
CA TYR A 64 0.51 -3.54 -9.16
C TYR A 64 -0.12 -4.56 -8.20
N GLU A 65 -0.01 -4.33 -6.89
CA GLU A 65 -0.62 -5.19 -5.88
C GLU A 65 -2.16 -5.18 -5.93
N ALA A 66 -2.76 -4.04 -6.27
CA ALA A 66 -4.22 -3.89 -6.29
C ALA A 66 -4.88 -4.56 -7.50
N TYR A 67 -4.30 -4.41 -8.71
CA TYR A 67 -5.00 -4.73 -9.94
C TYR A 67 -4.30 -5.77 -10.83
N ILE A 68 -3.07 -6.18 -10.53
CA ILE A 68 -2.36 -7.18 -11.34
C ILE A 68 -2.53 -8.57 -10.72
N GLY A 69 -3.24 -9.44 -11.40
CA GLY A 69 -3.45 -10.83 -10.98
C GLY A 69 -2.29 -11.75 -11.38
N SER A 70 -1.75 -11.55 -12.58
CA SER A 70 -0.58 -12.29 -13.06
C SER A 70 0.20 -11.51 -14.11
N VAL A 71 1.51 -11.74 -14.16
CA VAL A 71 2.40 -11.23 -15.21
C VAL A 71 3.17 -12.40 -15.81
N THR A 72 3.04 -12.53 -17.12
CA THR A 72 3.82 -13.45 -17.94
C THR A 72 4.51 -12.68 -19.07
N PHE A 73 5.30 -13.33 -19.88
CA PHE A 73 5.93 -12.71 -21.06
C PHE A 73 5.60 -13.48 -22.36
N THR A 74 5.83 -12.84 -23.50
CA THR A 74 5.75 -13.46 -24.82
C THR A 74 6.84 -12.91 -25.74
N ASP A 75 7.38 -13.78 -26.59
CA ASP A 75 8.29 -13.41 -27.70
C ASP A 75 7.51 -13.08 -28.99
N GLN A 76 6.18 -13.20 -28.95
CA GLN A 76 5.32 -12.97 -30.12
C GLN A 76 4.82 -11.52 -30.13
N PRO A 77 4.95 -10.82 -31.27
CA PRO A 77 4.42 -9.46 -31.41
C PRO A 77 2.89 -9.45 -31.28
N PRO A 78 2.31 -8.27 -30.97
CA PRO A 78 0.87 -8.10 -30.85
C PRO A 78 0.10 -8.57 -32.08
N LYS A 79 -1.04 -9.24 -31.85
CA LYS A 79 -2.04 -9.52 -32.89
C LYS A 79 -3.13 -8.47 -32.81
N GLU A 80 -3.61 -7.99 -33.96
CA GLU A 80 -4.67 -6.96 -34.04
C GLU A 80 -5.96 -7.28 -33.27
N SER A 81 -6.19 -8.54 -32.94
CA SER A 81 -7.41 -8.98 -32.24
C SER A 81 -7.32 -8.96 -30.70
N GLN A 82 -6.17 -8.60 -30.14
CA GLN A 82 -5.95 -8.57 -28.68
C GLN A 82 -5.89 -7.13 -28.18
N ALA A 83 -6.52 -6.86 -27.04
CA ALA A 83 -6.32 -5.59 -26.34
C ALA A 83 -4.87 -5.48 -25.88
N PHE A 84 -4.18 -4.43 -26.25
CA PHE A 84 -2.82 -4.15 -25.82
C PHE A 84 -2.56 -2.63 -25.79
N CYS A 85 -1.58 -2.22 -25.02
CA CYS A 85 -1.05 -0.86 -25.02
C CYS A 85 0.45 -0.87 -24.73
N PRO A 86 1.17 0.22 -25.04
CA PRO A 86 2.51 0.42 -24.51
C PRO A 86 2.50 0.34 -22.98
N LEU A 87 3.56 -0.17 -22.40
CA LEU A 87 3.68 -0.26 -20.94
C LEU A 87 3.66 1.14 -20.28
N ALA A 88 4.17 2.14 -20.97
CA ALA A 88 4.11 3.55 -20.53
C ALA A 88 2.68 4.07 -20.35
N ASP A 89 1.71 3.54 -21.12
CA ASP A 89 0.30 3.97 -21.09
C ASP A 89 -0.55 3.04 -20.22
N PHE A 90 0.03 2.03 -19.60
CA PHE A 90 -0.73 0.99 -18.93
C PHE A 90 -1.40 1.48 -17.64
N TYR A 91 -0.82 2.49 -16.96
CA TYR A 91 -1.47 3.16 -15.83
C TYR A 91 -2.85 3.71 -16.22
N GLU A 92 -2.92 4.45 -17.32
CA GLU A 92 -4.19 5.03 -17.81
C GLU A 92 -5.17 3.96 -18.27
N ALA A 93 -4.67 2.89 -18.87
CA ALA A 93 -5.50 1.74 -19.26
C ALA A 93 -6.16 1.08 -18.03
N ILE A 94 -5.42 0.89 -16.93
CA ILE A 94 -5.96 0.38 -15.67
C ILE A 94 -7.04 1.31 -15.14
N MET A 95 -6.74 2.61 -15.01
CA MET A 95 -7.68 3.58 -14.44
C MET A 95 -8.96 3.68 -15.27
N THR A 96 -8.84 3.62 -16.60
CA THR A 96 -10.01 3.59 -17.52
C THR A 96 -10.91 2.38 -17.27
N VAL A 97 -10.34 1.20 -17.08
CA VAL A 97 -11.11 -0.02 -16.79
C VAL A 97 -11.73 0.05 -15.40
N VAL A 98 -10.96 0.48 -14.40
CA VAL A 98 -11.42 0.61 -13.00
C VAL A 98 -12.65 1.53 -12.94
N GLU A 99 -12.61 2.66 -13.64
CA GLU A 99 -13.74 3.61 -13.70
C GLU A 99 -14.93 3.06 -14.49
N ARG A 100 -14.69 2.54 -15.71
CA ARG A 100 -15.72 2.01 -16.60
C ARG A 100 -16.50 0.85 -15.97
N ASP A 101 -15.78 -0.09 -15.35
CA ASP A 101 -16.34 -1.34 -14.81
C ASP A 101 -16.71 -1.21 -13.33
N HIS A 102 -16.57 0.00 -12.77
CA HIS A 102 -16.85 0.30 -11.36
C HIS A 102 -16.13 -0.63 -10.38
N TRP A 103 -14.86 -0.94 -10.68
CA TRP A 103 -14.03 -1.73 -9.79
C TRP A 103 -13.76 -0.98 -8.49
N LYS A 104 -13.47 -1.72 -7.42
CA LYS A 104 -13.06 -1.11 -6.16
C LYS A 104 -11.81 -0.27 -6.37
N THR A 105 -11.90 1.01 -6.02
CA THR A 105 -10.77 1.93 -6.11
C THR A 105 -9.83 1.74 -4.93
N TYR A 106 -8.54 1.73 -5.23
CA TYR A 106 -7.46 1.71 -4.26
C TYR A 106 -6.75 3.05 -4.32
N ARG A 107 -6.76 3.79 -3.19
CA ARG A 107 -5.95 5.01 -3.07
C ARG A 107 -4.53 4.65 -2.68
N SER A 108 -3.56 5.19 -3.40
CA SER A 108 -2.16 5.10 -2.99
C SER A 108 -1.99 5.77 -1.62
N PRO A 109 -1.42 5.09 -0.61
CA PRO A 109 -1.06 5.77 0.63
C PRO A 109 -0.13 6.96 0.41
N LEU A 110 0.73 6.94 -0.63
CA LEU A 110 1.67 8.03 -0.98
C LEU A 110 0.97 9.35 -1.34
N GLU A 111 -0.27 9.31 -1.84
CA GLU A 111 -1.04 10.52 -2.17
C GLU A 111 -1.46 11.34 -0.93
N ILE A 112 -1.51 10.71 0.23
CA ILE A 112 -2.11 11.31 1.44
C ILE A 112 -1.16 11.26 2.64
N TYR A 113 -0.29 10.25 2.70
CA TYR A 113 0.49 9.91 3.88
C TYR A 113 1.99 9.99 3.61
N SER A 114 2.76 10.32 4.65
CA SER A 114 4.16 9.92 4.70
C SER A 114 4.24 8.41 4.87
N VAL A 115 5.03 7.73 4.04
CA VAL A 115 5.10 6.28 3.99
C VAL A 115 6.50 5.82 4.38
N TYR A 116 6.57 4.80 5.23
CA TYR A 116 7.81 4.22 5.74
C TYR A 116 7.82 2.72 5.48
N GLN A 117 8.95 2.22 5.06
CA GLN A 117 9.20 0.78 4.95
C GLN A 117 10.19 0.36 6.04
N PRO A 118 9.77 -0.48 7.01
CA PRO A 118 10.67 -1.00 8.03
C PRO A 118 11.70 -1.94 7.43
N PHE A 119 12.96 -1.79 7.84
CA PHE A 119 13.98 -2.82 7.64
C PHE A 119 13.78 -3.91 8.69
N GLN A 120 13.11 -4.99 8.32
CA GLN A 120 12.86 -6.10 9.23
C GLN A 120 13.23 -7.44 8.62
N ASP A 121 13.81 -8.27 9.47
CA ASP A 121 13.70 -9.69 9.33
C ASP A 121 12.32 -10.10 9.89
N PHE A 122 11.37 -10.44 9.01
CA PHE A 122 9.99 -10.83 9.37
C PHE A 122 9.90 -12.16 10.15
N ALA A 123 10.96 -12.55 10.85
CA ALA A 123 11.01 -13.76 11.67
C ALA A 123 10.06 -13.73 12.88
N HIS A 124 9.48 -12.56 13.23
CA HIS A 124 8.65 -12.39 14.42
C HIS A 124 7.22 -11.99 14.04
N ASP A 125 6.25 -12.83 14.41
CA ASP A 125 4.81 -12.56 14.29
C ASP A 125 4.25 -11.71 15.46
N SER A 126 5.08 -10.96 16.17
CA SER A 126 4.63 -10.09 17.26
C SER A 126 4.01 -8.80 16.73
N LEU A 127 3.03 -8.27 17.45
CA LEU A 127 2.33 -7.03 17.11
C LEU A 127 3.32 -5.90 16.80
N ARG A 128 3.08 -5.20 15.68
CA ARG A 128 3.88 -4.10 15.16
C ARG A 128 5.32 -4.45 14.74
N ARG A 129 5.73 -5.72 14.85
CA ARG A 129 7.02 -6.19 14.32
C ARG A 129 6.89 -6.96 12.99
N ASP A 130 5.68 -7.23 12.56
CA ASP A 130 5.36 -7.86 11.28
C ASP A 130 5.10 -6.83 10.16
N MET A 131 5.20 -5.52 10.45
CA MET A 131 4.86 -4.43 9.52
C MET A 131 5.78 -4.42 8.30
N LYS A 132 5.19 -4.42 7.12
CA LYS A 132 5.85 -4.28 5.82
C LYS A 132 5.88 -2.84 5.35
N ILE A 133 4.82 -2.11 5.64
CA ILE A 133 4.63 -0.71 5.26
C ILE A 133 3.87 0.02 6.35
N ILE A 134 4.27 1.25 6.63
CA ILE A 134 3.63 2.15 7.58
C ILE A 134 3.30 3.43 6.83
N PHE A 135 2.13 3.99 7.08
CA PHE A 135 1.69 5.25 6.48
C PHE A 135 1.01 6.11 7.55
N THR A 136 1.31 7.41 7.53
CA THR A 136 0.84 8.34 8.55
C THR A 136 0.71 9.76 8.02
N THR A 137 -0.27 10.51 8.55
CA THR A 137 -0.37 11.96 8.40
C THR A 137 0.39 12.70 9.51
N HIS A 138 0.96 11.97 10.47
CA HIS A 138 1.69 12.54 11.60
C HIS A 138 3.07 11.88 11.78
N PRO A 139 4.07 12.22 10.91
CA PRO A 139 5.38 11.57 10.88
C PRO A 139 6.07 11.50 12.23
N LEU A 140 6.07 12.60 13.00
CA LEU A 140 6.76 12.67 14.29
C LEU A 140 6.25 11.65 15.31
N LEU A 141 4.93 11.42 15.38
CA LEU A 141 4.37 10.37 16.25
C LEU A 141 4.77 8.97 15.79
N ALA A 142 4.76 8.73 14.48
CA ALA A 142 5.18 7.45 13.94
C ALA A 142 6.67 7.18 14.24
N GLU A 143 7.53 8.16 14.01
CA GLU A 143 8.98 8.06 14.26
C GLU A 143 9.27 7.79 15.74
N GLU A 144 8.60 8.45 16.68
CA GLU A 144 8.75 8.18 18.11
C GLU A 144 8.35 6.75 18.50
N THR A 145 7.29 6.21 17.88
CA THR A 145 6.84 4.82 18.16
C THR A 145 7.71 3.75 17.51
N LEU A 146 8.52 4.12 16.52
CA LEU A 146 9.45 3.24 15.80
C LEU A 146 10.88 3.36 16.32
N GLY A 147 11.23 4.53 16.82
CA GLY A 147 12.56 4.88 17.30
C GLY A 147 12.63 5.06 18.81
N SER A 148 13.53 5.92 19.21
CA SER A 148 13.73 6.35 20.59
C SER A 148 13.31 7.81 20.72
N GLY A 149 12.33 8.07 21.53
CA GLY A 149 11.84 9.42 21.81
C GLY A 149 10.46 9.34 22.43
N SER A 150 10.09 10.38 23.13
CA SER A 150 8.78 10.46 23.78
C SER A 150 8.24 11.90 23.82
N ASP A 151 8.92 12.86 23.21
CA ASP A 151 8.60 14.28 23.36
C ASP A 151 7.24 14.63 22.76
N VAL A 152 6.92 14.11 21.56
CA VAL A 152 5.64 14.34 20.89
C VAL A 152 4.51 13.57 21.57
N LEU A 153 4.77 12.35 22.04
CA LEU A 153 3.81 11.58 22.82
C LEU A 153 3.51 12.24 24.16
N LEU A 154 4.54 12.79 24.84
CA LEU A 154 4.37 13.54 26.09
C LEU A 154 3.58 14.83 25.86
N ASP A 155 3.86 15.59 24.80
CA ASP A 155 3.11 16.80 24.44
C ASP A 155 1.65 16.48 24.11
N LEU A 156 1.38 15.42 23.37
CA LEU A 156 0.04 14.95 23.09
C LEU A 156 -0.72 14.58 24.37
N LYS A 157 -0.07 13.85 25.27
CA LYS A 157 -0.64 13.47 26.57
C LYS A 157 -0.91 14.71 27.47
N ALA A 158 -0.02 15.69 27.45
CA ALA A 158 -0.21 16.95 28.17
C ALA A 158 -1.43 17.76 27.68
N LYS A 159 -1.90 17.48 26.45
CA LYS A 159 -3.09 18.04 25.81
C LYS A 159 -4.30 17.11 25.87
N ASP A 160 -4.30 16.15 26.80
CA ASP A 160 -5.34 15.12 26.95
C ASP A 160 -5.56 14.24 25.71
N GLY A 161 -4.55 14.15 24.83
CA GLY A 161 -4.56 13.28 23.67
C GLY A 161 -3.93 11.92 23.96
N GLU A 162 -4.46 10.88 23.33
CA GLU A 162 -3.93 9.52 23.37
C GLU A 162 -3.63 9.08 21.94
N TYR A 163 -2.41 8.57 21.70
CA TYR A 163 -2.04 7.93 20.45
C TYR A 163 -2.09 6.42 20.61
N GLY A 164 -2.68 5.75 19.65
CA GLY A 164 -2.83 4.30 19.71
C GLY A 164 -3.12 3.70 18.34
N TYR A 165 -3.36 2.42 18.35
CA TYR A 165 -3.73 1.68 17.15
C TYR A 165 -4.80 0.63 17.41
N MET A 166 -5.60 0.41 16.38
CA MET A 166 -6.50 -0.72 16.27
C MET A 166 -5.83 -1.76 15.37
N TYR A 167 -6.05 -3.04 15.65
CA TYR A 167 -5.49 -4.12 14.84
C TYR A 167 -6.42 -5.32 14.75
N TYR A 168 -6.21 -6.12 13.72
CA TYR A 168 -6.87 -7.40 13.50
C TYR A 168 -6.00 -8.31 12.65
N ALA A 169 -6.19 -9.63 12.78
CA ALA A 169 -5.51 -10.60 11.93
C ALA A 169 -6.02 -10.50 10.48
N ASN A 170 -5.11 -10.55 9.51
CA ASN A 170 -5.43 -10.50 8.10
C ASN A 170 -6.24 -11.74 7.69
N PRO A 171 -7.53 -11.62 7.31
CA PRO A 171 -8.35 -12.78 6.93
C PRO A 171 -8.08 -13.27 5.51
N TYR A 172 -7.46 -12.43 4.67
CA TYR A 172 -7.15 -12.71 3.28
C TYR A 172 -5.64 -12.64 3.06
N ASN A 173 -5.20 -12.69 1.81
CA ASN A 173 -3.81 -12.45 1.46
C ASN A 173 -3.73 -11.30 0.44
N GLY A 174 -2.92 -10.29 0.75
CA GLY A 174 -2.59 -9.21 -0.18
C GLY A 174 -3.64 -8.13 -0.33
N LYS A 175 -4.14 -7.92 -1.55
CA LYS A 175 -5.02 -6.82 -1.93
C LYS A 175 -6.30 -6.70 -1.08
N ASP A 176 -6.97 -7.81 -0.83
CA ASP A 176 -8.25 -7.79 -0.12
C ASP A 176 -8.08 -7.37 1.35
N ASP A 177 -6.95 -7.67 1.97
CA ASP A 177 -6.63 -7.16 3.31
C ASP A 177 -6.42 -5.64 3.30
N ALA A 178 -5.75 -5.11 2.26
CA ALA A 178 -5.55 -3.68 2.13
C ALA A 178 -6.88 -2.93 1.92
N LEU A 179 -7.78 -3.46 1.09
CA LEU A 179 -9.11 -2.90 0.87
C LEU A 179 -9.97 -2.97 2.12
N LEU A 180 -9.94 -4.10 2.84
CA LEU A 180 -10.63 -4.26 4.11
C LEU A 180 -10.14 -3.24 5.15
N ARG A 181 -8.82 -3.07 5.26
CA ARG A 181 -8.23 -2.09 6.17
C ARG A 181 -8.66 -0.66 5.82
N GLN A 182 -8.66 -0.28 4.54
CA GLN A 182 -9.12 1.04 4.12
C GLN A 182 -10.59 1.28 4.49
N GLU A 183 -11.44 0.29 4.27
CA GLU A 183 -12.86 0.40 4.61
C GLU A 183 -13.08 0.52 6.12
N ILE A 184 -12.40 -0.30 6.93
CA ILE A 184 -12.48 -0.22 8.39
C ILE A 184 -11.94 1.12 8.88
N SER A 185 -10.81 1.59 8.33
CA SER A 185 -10.22 2.89 8.63
C SER A 185 -11.21 4.04 8.36
N ARG A 186 -11.85 4.02 7.20
CA ARG A 186 -12.86 5.02 6.80
C ARG A 186 -14.08 5.01 7.72
N GLN A 187 -14.55 3.83 8.12
CA GLN A 187 -15.69 3.70 9.04
C GLN A 187 -15.33 4.19 10.44
N LEU A 188 -14.15 3.84 10.94
CA LEU A 188 -13.65 4.30 12.23
C LEU A 188 -13.52 5.83 12.24
N ASP A 189 -12.87 6.40 11.24
CA ASP A 189 -12.66 7.86 11.16
C ASP A 189 -14.00 8.60 11.11
N LYS A 190 -14.95 8.12 10.32
CA LYS A 190 -16.30 8.68 10.27
C LYS A 190 -17.00 8.61 11.63
N ALA A 191 -16.90 7.49 12.35
CA ALA A 191 -17.53 7.32 13.67
C ALA A 191 -16.88 8.23 14.73
N MET A 192 -15.53 8.28 14.73
CA MET A 192 -14.77 9.14 15.66
C MET A 192 -15.04 10.62 15.41
N SER A 193 -15.04 11.06 14.15
CA SER A 193 -15.33 12.44 13.75
C SER A 193 -16.73 12.86 14.13
N SER A 194 -17.74 12.01 13.91
CA SER A 194 -19.15 12.31 14.24
C SER A 194 -19.40 12.44 15.76
N LEU A 195 -18.60 11.75 16.57
CA LEU A 195 -18.65 11.82 18.03
C LEU A 195 -17.69 12.87 18.62
N HIS A 196 -16.89 13.53 17.80
CA HIS A 196 -15.78 14.39 18.26
C HIS A 196 -14.85 13.67 19.24
N ALA A 197 -14.51 12.39 18.93
CA ALA A 197 -13.68 11.56 19.78
C ALA A 197 -12.19 11.68 19.45
N GLY A 198 -11.87 11.94 18.20
CA GLY A 198 -10.52 11.95 17.66
C GLY A 198 -10.53 11.73 16.14
N GLN A 199 -9.43 11.26 15.61
CA GLN A 199 -9.26 11.01 14.18
C GLN A 199 -8.31 9.85 13.89
N VAL A 200 -8.46 9.21 12.74
CA VAL A 200 -7.47 8.29 12.19
C VAL A 200 -6.32 9.09 11.59
N VAL A 201 -5.10 8.71 11.90
CA VAL A 201 -3.88 9.40 11.43
C VAL A 201 -2.99 8.51 10.55
N GLY A 202 -3.34 7.26 10.37
CA GLY A 202 -2.58 6.35 9.53
C GLY A 202 -2.81 4.89 9.85
N GLY A 203 -1.75 4.10 9.72
CA GLY A 203 -1.76 2.69 10.02
C GLY A 203 -0.57 1.94 9.40
N ALA A 204 -0.67 0.62 9.38
CA ALA A 204 0.33 -0.22 8.77
C ALA A 204 -0.30 -1.50 8.18
N MET A 205 0.41 -2.09 7.23
CA MET A 205 0.14 -3.44 6.74
C MET A 205 1.28 -4.34 7.19
N GLY A 206 0.94 -5.37 7.93
CA GLY A 206 1.88 -6.39 8.38
C GLY A 206 1.75 -7.69 7.59
N LYS A 207 2.61 -8.65 7.94
CA LYS A 207 2.53 -10.02 7.41
C LYS A 207 1.26 -10.73 7.92
N SER A 208 0.96 -10.57 9.20
CA SER A 208 -0.12 -11.28 9.90
C SER A 208 -1.25 -10.36 10.33
N TYR A 209 -0.98 -9.07 10.51
CA TYR A 209 -1.94 -8.10 11.01
C TYR A 209 -2.03 -6.86 10.14
N SER A 210 -3.21 -6.25 10.14
CA SER A 210 -3.46 -4.89 9.67
C SER A 210 -3.64 -3.96 10.86
N TYR A 211 -3.15 -2.72 10.72
CA TYR A 211 -3.15 -1.70 11.78
C TYR A 211 -3.79 -0.41 11.29
N ILE A 212 -4.52 0.26 12.19
CA ILE A 212 -5.13 1.58 11.97
C ILE A 212 -4.74 2.46 13.14
N ASP A 213 -3.92 3.47 12.89
CA ASP A 213 -3.39 4.37 13.91
C ASP A 213 -4.32 5.57 14.11
N TRP A 214 -4.52 5.96 15.35
CA TRP A 214 -5.46 7.00 15.73
C TRP A 214 -4.92 7.92 16.83
N ILE A 215 -5.45 9.16 16.87
CA ILE A 215 -5.34 10.09 17.99
C ILE A 215 -6.73 10.27 18.57
N VAL A 216 -6.85 10.12 19.89
CA VAL A 216 -8.10 10.23 20.65
C VAL A 216 -7.96 11.29 21.72
N TYR A 217 -8.96 12.18 21.83
CA TYR A 217 -9.07 13.20 22.87
C TYR A 217 -10.22 12.92 23.85
N ASP A 218 -11.12 12.01 23.52
CA ASP A 218 -12.21 11.55 24.38
C ASP A 218 -12.33 10.04 24.29
N ARG A 219 -11.68 9.35 25.23
CA ARG A 219 -11.64 7.89 25.27
C ARG A 219 -13.02 7.26 25.39
N SER A 220 -13.95 7.89 26.12
CA SER A 220 -15.30 7.34 26.29
C SER A 220 -16.10 7.33 24.98
N LYS A 221 -15.93 8.36 24.18
CA LYS A 221 -16.52 8.46 22.84
C LYS A 221 -15.83 7.54 21.85
N PHE A 222 -14.50 7.41 21.93
CA PHE A 222 -13.76 6.43 21.13
C PHE A 222 -14.26 5.01 21.37
N LEU A 223 -14.44 4.60 22.62
CA LEU A 223 -14.97 3.26 22.95
C LEU A 223 -16.37 3.04 22.36
N LYS A 224 -17.23 4.07 22.33
CA LYS A 224 -18.54 3.99 21.66
C LYS A 224 -18.38 3.81 20.13
N ALA A 225 -17.49 4.57 19.50
CA ALA A 225 -17.20 4.41 18.08
C ALA A 225 -16.64 3.01 17.75
N PHE A 226 -15.72 2.52 18.56
CA PHE A 226 -15.13 1.20 18.45
C PHE A 226 -16.17 0.07 18.58
N GLU A 227 -17.04 0.14 19.57
CA GLU A 227 -18.11 -0.86 19.76
C GLU A 227 -19.17 -0.80 18.65
N GLN A 228 -19.46 0.37 18.10
CA GLN A 228 -20.34 0.50 16.94
C GLN A 228 -19.72 -0.13 15.71
N LEU A 229 -18.45 0.11 15.47
CA LEU A 229 -17.70 -0.48 14.36
C LEU A 229 -17.65 -2.00 14.48
N LYS A 230 -17.34 -2.52 15.66
CA LYS A 230 -17.29 -3.97 15.96
C LYS A 230 -18.59 -4.68 15.61
N LYS A 231 -19.73 -4.04 15.88
CA LYS A 231 -21.06 -4.60 15.56
C LYS A 231 -21.41 -4.59 14.07
N GLN A 232 -20.72 -3.77 13.28
CA GLN A 232 -20.95 -3.64 11.83
C GLN A 232 -20.07 -4.58 11.00
N LEU A 233 -19.01 -5.09 11.60
CA LEU A 233 -18.07 -5.98 10.92
C LEU A 233 -18.54 -7.43 11.00
N ASP A 234 -18.22 -8.17 9.94
CA ASP A 234 -18.48 -9.61 9.84
C ASP A 234 -17.68 -10.36 10.93
N ASP A 235 -18.20 -11.53 11.36
CA ASP A 235 -17.57 -12.40 12.38
C ASP A 235 -16.14 -12.86 12.01
N LYS A 236 -15.70 -12.58 10.78
CA LYS A 236 -14.34 -12.88 10.31
C LYS A 236 -13.26 -11.94 10.85
N VAL A 237 -13.65 -10.80 11.40
CA VAL A 237 -12.70 -9.75 11.84
C VAL A 237 -12.90 -9.48 13.32
N GLU A 238 -11.97 -9.96 14.13
CA GLU A 238 -11.91 -9.63 15.55
C GLU A 238 -11.03 -8.39 15.76
N LEU A 239 -11.67 -7.27 16.10
CA LEU A 239 -10.98 -6.00 16.35
C LEU A 239 -10.45 -5.91 17.77
N HIS A 240 -9.21 -5.48 17.87
CA HIS A 240 -8.51 -5.12 19.10
C HIS A 240 -7.96 -3.70 19.01
N TYR A 241 -7.67 -3.08 20.14
CA TYR A 241 -6.97 -1.79 20.17
C TYR A 241 -5.95 -1.75 21.30
N GLN A 242 -4.93 -0.91 21.14
CA GLN A 242 -3.90 -0.66 22.11
C GLN A 242 -3.44 0.79 22.02
N ALA A 243 -3.22 1.44 23.17
CA ALA A 243 -2.56 2.74 23.22
C ALA A 243 -1.04 2.56 23.23
N PHE A 244 -0.31 3.51 22.64
CA PHE A 244 1.14 3.57 22.81
C PHE A 244 1.47 4.09 24.19
N GLY A 245 2.21 3.30 24.97
CA GLY A 245 2.75 3.71 26.26
C GLY A 245 3.99 4.59 26.09
N ILE A 246 4.18 5.56 26.99
CA ILE A 246 5.37 6.39 27.03
C ILE A 246 6.58 5.58 27.55
N GLU A 247 6.30 4.54 28.32
CA GLU A 247 7.30 3.68 28.96
C GLU A 247 7.66 2.41 28.13
N GLU A 248 7.02 2.20 26.97
CA GLU A 248 7.44 1.11 26.10
C GLU A 248 8.83 1.44 25.56
N GLU A 249 9.80 0.59 25.89
CA GLU A 249 11.17 0.63 25.37
C GLU A 249 11.15 0.85 23.86
N SER A 250 11.91 1.83 23.40
CA SER A 250 12.05 2.13 21.98
C SER A 250 12.39 0.86 21.22
N ARG A 251 11.57 0.52 20.26
CA ARG A 251 11.72 -0.75 19.53
C ARG A 251 12.87 -0.74 18.53
N GLY A 252 13.59 0.40 18.42
CA GLY A 252 14.82 0.52 17.63
C GLY A 252 14.66 0.05 16.17
N MET A 253 13.49 0.27 15.59
CA MET A 253 13.19 -0.17 14.25
C MET A 253 13.82 0.78 13.24
N GLN A 254 14.62 0.26 12.33
CA GLN A 254 15.09 1.04 11.19
C GLN A 254 14.00 1.13 10.13
N VAL A 255 13.71 2.33 9.69
CA VAL A 255 12.72 2.60 8.64
C VAL A 255 13.31 3.51 7.57
N THR A 256 12.86 3.34 6.33
CA THR A 256 13.10 4.29 5.24
C THR A 256 11.79 4.97 4.90
N GLN A 257 11.80 6.28 4.81
CA GLN A 257 10.66 7.03 4.27
C GLN A 257 10.63 6.82 2.74
N ILE A 258 9.48 6.45 2.24
CA ILE A 258 9.23 6.36 0.80
C ILE A 258 8.65 7.70 0.37
N SER A 259 9.33 8.39 -0.54
CA SER A 259 8.85 9.62 -1.19
C SER A 259 8.31 9.29 -2.58
N ASP A 260 7.28 10.02 -2.99
CA ASP A 260 6.78 9.94 -4.36
C ASP A 260 7.86 10.45 -5.32
N PRO A 261 8.26 9.68 -6.34
CA PRO A 261 9.27 10.11 -7.31
C PRO A 261 8.90 11.40 -8.06
N ASP A 262 7.61 11.76 -8.11
CA ASP A 262 7.15 12.96 -8.83
C ASP A 262 7.27 14.27 -8.01
N THR A 263 7.66 14.22 -6.73
CA THR A 263 7.76 15.43 -5.88
C THR A 263 9.15 16.08 -5.87
N ASP A 264 10.19 15.44 -6.42
CA ASP A 264 11.58 15.94 -6.37
C ASP A 264 11.96 16.92 -7.52
N GLU A 265 11.06 17.24 -8.47
CA GLU A 265 11.39 18.12 -9.61
C GLU A 265 11.03 19.61 -9.43
N THR A 266 10.51 20.07 -8.29
CA THR A 266 10.04 21.47 -8.14
C THR A 266 10.85 22.36 -7.21
N GLU A 267 11.97 21.92 -6.65
CA GLU A 267 12.88 22.81 -5.88
C GLU A 267 14.29 22.88 -6.48
N LYS A 268 14.39 23.37 -7.72
CA LYS A 268 15.63 23.95 -8.24
C LYS A 268 15.29 25.08 -9.20
N ASP A 269 15.09 26.26 -8.64
CA ASP A 269 15.35 27.56 -9.28
C ASP A 269 15.90 28.57 -8.24
#